data_fb2fe7a9194f6bc3bf3a42347b260d7e
#
_entry.id   fb2fe7a9194f6bc3bf3a42347b260d7e
#
_cell.length_a   1.000
_cell.length_b   1.000
_cell.length_c   1.000
_cell.angle_alpha   90.00
_cell.angle_beta   90.00
_cell.angle_gamma   90.00
#
_symmetry.space_group_name_H-M   'P 1'
#
loop_
_entity.id
_entity.type
_entity.pdbx_description
1 polymer ?
#
loop_
_entity_poly.entity_id
_entity_poly.type
_entity_poly.pdbx_seq_one_letter_code
_entity_poly.pdbx_strand_id
1 'polypeptide(L)'
;MLTKEQPLTKFFVPKGVAVIGASKNPAKVGNAIVKNLLASRYTGQIYPINPKEEEILGLRCYQNVRDIPPGTENGNRENVELAVIAIPASRVLEAVRDCAQRGIRFAIVITAGFKETGPDGMELEKKLAAFCREQKIRLLGPNCVGLIHTHTPINASFGRGIPRQGNIAFISQSGAILISILDWSQIAGIGFSHFVSLGNKADLQETDFLEYAAWDPTTKVILCYLEDITAGQKFLEVATRISARKPIIILKSGASPAGARAASSHTGALAGADRA
;
A
#
# COMPACT_ATOMS: atom_id res chain seq x y z
N MET A 1 0.16 -27.61 -6.27
CA MET A 1 1.55 -27.12 -6.25
C MET A 1 1.56 -25.68 -6.79
N LEU A 2 1.69 -24.69 -5.92
CA LEU A 2 1.78 -23.27 -6.28
C LEU A 2 3.22 -22.82 -5.97
N THR A 3 4.15 -23.07 -6.88
CA THR A 3 5.59 -22.82 -6.71
C THR A 3 6.11 -21.63 -7.52
N LYS A 4 5.23 -20.73 -7.99
CA LYS A 4 5.66 -19.44 -8.51
C LYS A 4 5.44 -18.39 -7.44
N GLU A 5 6.53 -17.76 -6.99
CA GLU A 5 6.49 -16.59 -6.13
C GLU A 5 5.57 -15.53 -6.77
N GLN A 6 4.53 -15.12 -6.05
CA GLN A 6 3.61 -14.10 -6.55
C GLN A 6 4.34 -12.76 -6.66
N PRO A 7 4.15 -12.02 -7.75
CA PRO A 7 4.85 -10.74 -7.99
C PRO A 7 4.73 -9.73 -6.86
N LEU A 8 3.66 -9.79 -6.02
CA LEU A 8 3.43 -8.86 -4.92
C LEU A 8 3.88 -9.37 -3.55
N THR A 9 4.48 -10.55 -3.45
CA THR A 9 4.86 -11.16 -2.16
C THR A 9 5.70 -10.21 -1.30
N LYS A 10 6.60 -9.41 -1.89
CA LYS A 10 7.46 -8.48 -1.15
C LYS A 10 6.75 -7.28 -0.53
N PHE A 11 5.50 -7.01 -0.89
CA PHE A 11 4.67 -6.06 -0.16
C PHE A 11 4.23 -6.63 1.19
N PHE A 12 3.98 -7.93 1.26
CA PHE A 12 3.38 -8.60 2.42
C PHE A 12 4.38 -9.36 3.27
N VAL A 13 5.50 -9.81 2.69
CA VAL A 13 6.54 -10.58 3.38
C VAL A 13 7.94 -10.03 3.02
N PRO A 14 8.19 -8.73 3.19
CA PRO A 14 9.53 -8.20 2.94
C PRO A 14 10.48 -8.61 4.05
N LYS A 15 11.76 -8.77 3.74
CA LYS A 15 12.83 -9.01 4.74
C LYS A 15 13.21 -7.73 5.50
N GLY A 16 13.06 -6.59 4.86
CA GLY A 16 13.33 -5.29 5.46
C GLY A 16 12.47 -4.18 4.85
N VAL A 17 12.05 -3.25 5.71
CA VAL A 17 11.21 -2.10 5.36
C VAL A 17 11.94 -0.80 5.68
N ALA A 18 12.17 0.05 4.67
CA ALA A 18 12.62 1.42 4.89
C ALA A 18 11.40 2.35 5.04
N VAL A 19 11.35 3.15 6.11
CA VAL A 19 10.32 4.16 6.34
C VAL A 19 10.91 5.53 6.06
N ILE A 20 10.70 6.06 4.86
CA ILE A 20 11.22 7.36 4.41
C ILE A 20 10.29 8.47 4.88
N GLY A 21 10.80 9.36 5.72
CA GLY A 21 10.02 10.35 6.45
C GLY A 21 9.58 9.86 7.84
N ALA A 22 10.27 8.88 8.39
CA ALA A 22 10.12 8.49 9.79
C ALA A 22 10.33 9.70 10.72
N SER A 23 9.70 9.72 11.89
CA SER A 23 9.75 10.88 12.79
C SER A 23 9.65 10.47 14.26
N LYS A 24 10.34 11.21 15.14
CA LYS A 24 10.13 11.12 16.60
C LYS A 24 8.79 11.70 17.04
N ASN A 25 8.23 12.62 16.27
CA ASN A 25 6.98 13.29 16.62
C ASN A 25 5.78 12.32 16.43
N PRO A 26 5.05 11.97 17.51
CA PRO A 26 3.93 11.02 17.44
C PRO A 26 2.73 11.51 16.61
N ALA A 27 2.64 12.81 16.32
CA ALA A 27 1.59 13.37 15.45
C ALA A 27 1.88 13.18 13.96
N LYS A 28 3.08 12.73 13.59
CA LYS A 28 3.47 12.54 12.19
C LYS A 28 3.17 11.12 11.70
N VAL A 29 2.73 11.03 10.45
CA VAL A 29 2.44 9.75 9.75
C VAL A 29 3.65 8.80 9.79
N GLY A 30 4.86 9.32 9.57
CA GLY A 30 6.07 8.50 9.60
C GLY A 30 6.37 7.88 10.98
N ASN A 31 5.93 8.53 12.10
CA ASN A 31 6.00 7.92 13.42
C ASN A 31 5.00 6.77 13.56
N ALA A 32 3.75 6.99 13.12
CA ALA A 32 2.70 5.99 13.19
C ALA A 32 3.10 4.71 12.42
N ILE A 33 3.71 4.85 11.24
CA ILE A 33 4.16 3.70 10.44
C ILE A 33 5.23 2.88 11.18
N VAL A 34 6.27 3.53 11.71
CA VAL A 34 7.32 2.83 12.48
C VAL A 34 6.72 2.15 13.71
N LYS A 35 5.86 2.86 14.45
CA LYS A 35 5.16 2.34 15.63
C LYS A 35 4.30 1.11 15.27
N ASN A 36 3.58 1.15 14.16
CA ASN A 36 2.72 0.06 13.71
C ASN A 36 3.53 -1.17 13.28
N LEU A 37 4.64 -1.00 12.59
CA LEU A 37 5.56 -2.09 12.26
C LEU A 37 6.10 -2.78 13.53
N LEU A 38 6.52 -2.00 14.52
CA LEU A 38 6.96 -2.54 15.82
C LEU A 38 5.83 -3.25 16.56
N ALA A 39 4.65 -2.61 16.65
CA ALA A 39 3.50 -3.14 17.38
C ALA A 39 2.92 -4.41 16.72
N SER A 40 2.99 -4.54 15.41
CA SER A 40 2.55 -5.74 14.69
C SER A 40 3.47 -6.94 14.88
N ARG A 41 4.60 -6.78 15.57
CA ARG A 41 5.64 -7.81 15.72
C ARG A 41 6.23 -8.25 14.38
N TYR A 42 6.38 -7.31 13.47
CA TYR A 42 7.05 -7.56 12.20
C TYR A 42 8.44 -8.15 12.44
N THR A 43 8.73 -9.28 11.81
CA THR A 43 9.96 -10.06 12.06
C THR A 43 11.15 -9.61 11.22
N GLY A 44 10.90 -8.81 10.16
CA GLY A 44 11.95 -8.24 9.32
C GLY A 44 12.61 -7.02 9.95
N GLN A 45 13.60 -6.45 9.28
CA GLN A 45 14.30 -5.27 9.75
C GLN A 45 13.53 -3.99 9.41
N ILE A 46 13.52 -3.02 10.31
CA ILE A 46 12.91 -1.71 10.11
C ILE A 46 14.03 -0.67 10.05
N TYR A 47 14.03 0.12 8.98
CA TYR A 47 15.03 1.17 8.73
C TYR A 47 14.32 2.54 8.67
N PRO A 48 14.26 3.28 9.79
CA PRO A 48 13.79 4.66 9.77
C PRO A 48 14.75 5.53 8.95
N ILE A 49 14.19 6.38 8.07
CA ILE A 49 14.98 7.32 7.25
C ILE A 49 14.52 8.75 7.57
N ASN A 50 15.44 9.54 8.12
CA ASN A 50 15.23 10.97 8.38
C ASN A 50 16.59 11.68 8.45
N PRO A 51 16.84 12.75 7.67
CA PRO A 51 18.14 13.44 7.62
C PRO A 51 18.50 14.19 8.91
N LYS A 52 17.57 14.32 9.88
CA LYS A 52 17.77 15.11 11.10
C LYS A 52 17.84 14.27 12.38
N GLU A 53 17.63 12.95 12.27
CA GLU A 53 17.52 12.08 13.43
C GLU A 53 18.55 10.96 13.36
N GLU A 54 19.10 10.58 14.52
CA GLU A 54 20.03 9.46 14.63
C GLU A 54 19.32 8.18 15.10
N GLU A 55 18.22 8.36 15.85
CA GLU A 55 17.42 7.28 16.38
C GLU A 55 15.93 7.64 16.37
N ILE A 56 15.06 6.69 16.07
CA ILE A 56 13.60 6.84 16.14
C ILE A 56 13.01 5.58 16.76
N LEU A 57 12.28 5.71 17.87
CA LEU A 57 11.61 4.62 18.60
C LEU A 57 12.55 3.45 18.94
N GLY A 58 13.80 3.73 19.35
CA GLY A 58 14.82 2.73 19.68
C GLY A 58 15.51 2.09 18.47
N LEU A 59 15.21 2.55 17.25
CA LEU A 59 15.83 2.06 16.03
C LEU A 59 16.83 3.08 15.50
N ARG A 60 18.00 2.61 15.05
CA ARG A 60 18.96 3.44 14.33
C ARG A 60 18.29 4.08 13.12
N CYS A 61 18.44 5.40 12.97
CA CYS A 61 17.93 6.16 11.84
C CYS A 61 19.05 6.47 10.85
N TYR A 62 18.75 6.42 9.56
CA TYR A 62 19.67 6.74 8.49
C TYR A 62 19.26 8.05 7.82
N GLN A 63 20.21 8.81 7.31
CA GLN A 63 19.90 10.08 6.64
C GLN A 63 19.27 9.87 5.27
N ASN A 64 19.71 8.82 4.56
CA ASN A 64 19.20 8.42 3.25
C ASN A 64 19.08 6.88 3.20
N VAL A 65 18.18 6.36 2.36
CA VAL A 65 18.02 4.92 2.17
C VAL A 65 19.28 4.26 1.58
N ARG A 66 20.13 5.02 0.90
CA ARG A 66 21.42 4.56 0.36
C ARG A 66 22.47 4.33 1.44
N ASP A 67 22.31 4.96 2.60
CA ASP A 67 23.26 4.84 3.73
C ASP A 67 23.02 3.54 4.52
N ILE A 68 21.96 2.80 4.23
CA ILE A 68 21.74 1.47 4.82
C ILE A 68 22.83 0.54 4.26
N PRO A 69 23.63 -0.11 5.12
CA PRO A 69 24.66 -1.02 4.66
C PRO A 69 24.14 -2.10 3.70
N PRO A 70 24.91 -2.53 2.71
CA PRO A 70 24.53 -3.64 1.86
C PRO A 70 24.46 -4.93 2.68
N GLY A 71 23.50 -5.79 2.36
CA GLY A 71 23.40 -7.12 2.96
C GLY A 71 24.65 -7.96 2.66
N THR A 72 25.12 -8.72 3.63
CA THR A 72 26.22 -9.64 3.44
C THR A 72 25.74 -10.89 2.70
N GLU A 73 26.60 -11.50 1.85
CA GLU A 73 26.32 -12.75 1.08
C GLU A 73 25.88 -13.91 1.97
N ASN A 74 26.20 -13.89 3.26
CA ASN A 74 25.87 -14.93 4.24
C ASN A 74 24.44 -14.85 4.81
N GLY A 75 23.51 -14.16 4.11
CA GLY A 75 22.07 -14.21 4.42
C GLY A 75 21.63 -13.40 5.63
N ASN A 76 22.50 -12.64 6.27
CA ASN A 76 22.18 -11.85 7.45
C ASN A 76 21.86 -10.38 7.10
N ARG A 77 20.59 -10.06 7.11
CA ARG A 77 19.94 -8.92 7.75
C ARG A 77 19.75 -7.59 7.04
N GLU A 78 20.36 -7.29 5.87
CA GLU A 78 20.28 -5.92 5.35
C GLU A 78 19.61 -5.78 3.96
N ASN A 79 18.74 -6.71 3.59
CA ASN A 79 17.94 -6.60 2.38
C ASN A 79 16.69 -5.76 2.64
N VAL A 80 16.77 -4.48 2.30
CA VAL A 80 15.59 -3.63 2.21
C VAL A 80 14.84 -3.98 0.93
N GLU A 81 13.65 -4.54 1.07
CA GLU A 81 12.85 -4.98 -0.07
C GLU A 81 11.65 -4.07 -0.33
N LEU A 82 11.18 -3.35 0.72
CA LEU A 82 10.03 -2.46 0.67
C LEU A 82 10.40 -1.07 1.19
N ALA A 83 10.00 -0.02 0.48
CA ALA A 83 10.03 1.35 0.97
C ALA A 83 8.62 1.86 1.26
N VAL A 84 8.40 2.47 2.44
CA VAL A 84 7.17 3.19 2.78
C VAL A 84 7.50 4.67 2.87
N ILE A 85 6.88 5.50 2.02
CA ILE A 85 7.28 6.88 1.78
C ILE A 85 6.21 7.83 2.30
N ALA A 86 6.57 8.67 3.29
CA ALA A 86 5.70 9.64 3.94
C ALA A 86 6.40 11.01 4.07
N ILE A 87 6.78 11.60 2.94
CA ILE A 87 7.47 12.91 2.81
C ILE A 87 6.67 13.81 1.86
N PRO A 88 6.93 15.14 1.79
CA PRO A 88 6.23 16.02 0.85
C PRO A 88 6.28 15.52 -0.60
N ALA A 89 5.17 15.66 -1.35
CA ALA A 89 4.99 15.11 -2.70
C ALA A 89 6.12 15.50 -3.68
N SER A 90 6.58 16.75 -3.61
CA SER A 90 7.68 17.27 -4.44
C SER A 90 9.01 16.51 -4.28
N ARG A 91 9.20 15.80 -3.18
CA ARG A 91 10.43 15.04 -2.86
C ARG A 91 10.29 13.53 -3.09
N VAL A 92 9.09 13.05 -3.37
CA VAL A 92 8.83 11.59 -3.50
C VAL A 92 9.60 10.98 -4.66
N LEU A 93 9.64 11.65 -5.83
CA LEU A 93 10.35 11.14 -7.00
C LEU A 93 11.86 10.98 -6.73
N GLU A 94 12.47 11.91 -6.01
CA GLU A 94 13.88 11.82 -5.59
C GLU A 94 14.10 10.61 -4.65
N ALA A 95 13.24 10.46 -3.65
CA ALA A 95 13.32 9.32 -2.74
C ALA A 95 13.16 7.97 -3.45
N VAL A 96 12.28 7.89 -4.46
CA VAL A 96 12.11 6.67 -5.27
C VAL A 96 13.34 6.43 -6.16
N ARG A 97 14.02 7.46 -6.63
CA ARG A 97 15.33 7.32 -7.32
C ARG A 97 16.38 6.71 -6.40
N ASP A 98 16.47 7.19 -5.17
CA ASP A 98 17.38 6.63 -4.16
C ASP A 98 17.04 5.16 -3.85
N CYS A 99 15.75 4.81 -3.78
CA CYS A 99 15.29 3.43 -3.65
C CYS A 99 15.74 2.57 -4.85
N ALA A 100 15.59 3.08 -6.07
CA ALA A 100 16.03 2.38 -7.29
C ALA A 100 17.53 2.08 -7.28
N GLN A 101 18.36 3.07 -6.90
CA GLN A 101 19.82 2.91 -6.78
C GLN A 101 20.19 1.89 -5.71
N ARG A 102 19.42 1.82 -4.61
CA ARG A 102 19.61 0.84 -3.53
C ARG A 102 19.12 -0.56 -3.90
N GLY A 103 18.46 -0.72 -5.04
CA GLY A 103 17.91 -2.00 -5.50
C GLY A 103 16.51 -2.33 -4.95
N ILE A 104 15.84 -1.40 -4.28
CA ILE A 104 14.47 -1.57 -3.78
C ILE A 104 13.52 -1.52 -4.96
N ARG A 105 12.63 -2.51 -5.06
CA ARG A 105 11.69 -2.66 -6.19
C ARG A 105 10.22 -2.59 -5.79
N PHE A 106 9.93 -2.38 -4.51
CA PHE A 106 8.57 -2.27 -3.99
C PHE A 106 8.46 -1.00 -3.15
N ALA A 107 7.47 -0.16 -3.46
CA ALA A 107 7.24 1.10 -2.78
C ALA A 107 5.77 1.31 -2.44
N ILE A 108 5.49 1.81 -1.24
CA ILE A 108 4.19 2.33 -0.81
C ILE A 108 4.35 3.82 -0.65
N VAL A 109 3.61 4.62 -1.42
CA VAL A 109 3.61 6.07 -1.29
C VAL A 109 2.35 6.51 -0.55
N ILE A 110 2.53 6.79 0.74
CA ILE A 110 1.44 7.29 1.62
C ILE A 110 1.06 8.71 1.26
N THR A 111 2.05 9.48 0.85
CA THR A 111 1.94 10.92 0.56
C THR A 111 0.81 11.25 -0.41
N ALA A 112 0.00 12.24 -0.04
CA ALA A 112 -0.94 12.95 -0.89
C ALA A 112 -0.26 14.14 -1.59
N GLY A 113 -0.96 14.81 -2.52
CA GLY A 113 -0.45 15.95 -3.29
C GLY A 113 -0.11 15.55 -4.74
N PHE A 114 -0.82 14.57 -5.28
CA PHE A 114 -0.71 14.06 -6.64
C PHE A 114 -1.99 14.37 -7.44
N LYS A 115 -2.47 13.48 -8.29
CA LYS A 115 -3.59 13.77 -9.21
C LYS A 115 -4.85 14.29 -8.52
N GLU A 116 -5.08 13.97 -7.25
CA GLU A 116 -6.21 14.45 -6.47
C GLU A 116 -6.17 15.96 -6.19
N THR A 117 -5.01 16.61 -6.38
CA THR A 117 -4.85 18.06 -6.20
C THR A 117 -4.97 18.86 -7.49
N GLY A 118 -5.22 18.19 -8.64
CA GLY A 118 -5.42 18.84 -9.92
C GLY A 118 -4.26 18.64 -10.91
N PRO A 119 -4.14 19.50 -11.94
CA PRO A 119 -3.25 19.29 -13.09
C PRO A 119 -1.77 19.13 -12.73
N ASP A 120 -1.25 19.97 -11.84
CA ASP A 120 0.16 19.91 -11.43
C ASP A 120 0.48 18.62 -10.68
N GLY A 121 -0.43 18.20 -9.79
CA GLY A 121 -0.31 16.95 -9.07
C GLY A 121 -0.43 15.74 -10.00
N MET A 122 -1.28 15.81 -11.02
CA MET A 122 -1.39 14.77 -12.05
C MET A 122 -0.10 14.63 -12.85
N GLU A 123 0.56 15.72 -13.21
CA GLU A 123 1.84 15.68 -13.90
C GLU A 123 2.94 15.07 -13.04
N LEU A 124 2.95 15.39 -11.75
CA LEU A 124 3.87 14.79 -10.78
C LEU A 124 3.67 13.27 -10.65
N GLU A 125 2.41 12.82 -10.60
CA GLU A 125 2.05 11.39 -10.57
C GLU A 125 2.49 10.67 -11.83
N LYS A 126 2.27 11.25 -13.00
CA LYS A 126 2.72 10.68 -14.29
C LYS A 126 4.24 10.50 -14.34
N LYS A 127 5.01 11.49 -13.89
CA LYS A 127 6.47 11.41 -13.81
C LYS A 127 6.91 10.29 -12.85
N LEU A 128 6.27 10.18 -11.69
CA LEU A 128 6.54 9.12 -10.72
C LEU A 128 6.24 7.74 -11.30
N ALA A 129 5.07 7.55 -11.90
CA ALA A 129 4.66 6.29 -12.50
C ALA A 129 5.56 5.87 -13.67
N ALA A 130 5.95 6.83 -14.53
CA ALA A 130 6.87 6.58 -15.64
C ALA A 130 8.24 6.11 -15.14
N PHE A 131 8.80 6.79 -14.14
CA PHE A 131 10.07 6.40 -13.54
C PHE A 131 10.00 5.02 -12.87
N CYS A 132 8.94 4.74 -12.10
CA CYS A 132 8.74 3.43 -11.47
C CYS A 132 8.69 2.31 -12.51
N ARG A 133 7.98 2.52 -13.63
CA ARG A 133 7.90 1.55 -14.74
C ARG A 133 9.26 1.30 -15.38
N GLU A 134 10.00 2.35 -15.68
CA GLU A 134 11.35 2.27 -16.24
C GLU A 134 12.30 1.47 -15.33
N GLN A 135 12.27 1.75 -14.03
CA GLN A 135 13.11 1.12 -13.03
C GLN A 135 12.56 -0.22 -12.51
N LYS A 136 11.43 -0.71 -13.04
CA LYS A 136 10.73 -1.93 -12.60
C LYS A 136 10.41 -1.91 -11.09
N ILE A 137 10.04 -0.75 -10.58
CA ILE A 137 9.53 -0.59 -9.21
C ILE A 137 8.02 -0.73 -9.25
N ARG A 138 7.47 -1.61 -8.43
CA ARG A 138 6.02 -1.72 -8.23
C ARG A 138 5.59 -0.73 -7.15
N LEU A 139 4.56 0.04 -7.43
CA LEU A 139 4.11 1.16 -6.61
C LEU A 139 2.67 0.98 -6.14
N LEU A 140 2.46 0.97 -4.81
CA LEU A 140 1.14 1.11 -4.19
C LEU A 140 0.89 2.58 -3.83
N GLY A 141 -0.26 3.11 -4.18
CA GLY A 141 -0.63 4.52 -4.02
C GLY A 141 -0.36 5.33 -5.29
N PRO A 142 0.05 6.61 -5.20
CA PRO A 142 0.19 7.43 -4.00
C PRO A 142 -1.15 7.74 -3.30
N ASN A 143 -1.13 8.59 -2.27
CA ASN A 143 -2.33 9.00 -1.54
C ASN A 143 -3.10 7.80 -0.96
N CYS A 144 -2.41 6.91 -0.22
CA CYS A 144 -2.98 5.72 0.36
C CYS A 144 -2.68 5.61 1.88
N VAL A 145 -3.40 4.75 2.56
CA VAL A 145 -3.16 4.45 3.99
C VAL A 145 -1.99 3.50 4.18
N GLY A 146 -1.69 2.69 3.16
CA GLY A 146 -0.72 1.61 3.21
C GLY A 146 -1.36 0.23 3.18
N LEU A 147 -0.69 -0.77 3.75
CA LEU A 147 -1.20 -2.12 3.82
C LEU A 147 -0.93 -2.77 5.18
N ILE A 148 -1.78 -3.76 5.50
CA ILE A 148 -1.66 -4.61 6.68
C ILE A 148 -1.83 -6.06 6.24
N HIS A 149 -1.01 -6.98 6.73
CA HIS A 149 -1.22 -8.42 6.65
C HIS A 149 -1.10 -9.03 8.02
N THR A 150 -2.10 -9.83 8.42
CA THR A 150 -2.22 -10.28 9.82
C THR A 150 -1.51 -11.61 10.07
N HIS A 151 -1.40 -12.47 9.06
CA HIS A 151 -0.74 -13.79 9.20
C HIS A 151 0.77 -13.70 9.01
N THR A 152 1.25 -12.79 8.17
CA THR A 152 2.64 -12.33 8.19
C THR A 152 2.63 -10.97 8.85
N PRO A 153 2.99 -10.85 10.13
CA PRO A 153 2.63 -9.69 10.93
C PRO A 153 3.32 -8.42 10.46
N ILE A 154 2.80 -7.81 9.39
CA ILE A 154 3.24 -6.54 8.87
C ILE A 154 2.10 -5.52 8.92
N ASN A 155 2.36 -4.36 9.51
CA ASN A 155 1.49 -3.20 9.44
C ASN A 155 2.29 -2.00 8.89
N ALA A 156 2.39 -1.94 7.56
CA ALA A 156 3.01 -0.86 6.81
C ALA A 156 1.98 0.23 6.47
N SER A 157 1.24 0.68 7.46
CA SER A 157 0.20 1.71 7.36
C SER A 157 0.25 2.70 8.51
N PHE A 158 -0.50 3.80 8.38
CA PHE A 158 -0.74 4.71 9.50
C PHE A 158 -2.11 4.50 10.19
N GLY A 159 -2.85 3.45 9.81
CA GLY A 159 -4.08 3.06 10.48
C GLY A 159 -3.86 2.70 11.97
N ARG A 160 -4.84 2.99 12.82
CA ARG A 160 -4.72 2.71 14.25
C ARG A 160 -5.09 1.26 14.56
N GLY A 161 -4.38 0.68 15.52
CA GLY A 161 -4.66 -0.65 16.04
C GLY A 161 -4.11 -1.79 15.18
N ILE A 162 -4.27 -3.01 15.70
CA ILE A 162 -3.85 -4.25 15.06
C ILE A 162 -5.11 -5.09 14.84
N PRO A 163 -5.52 -5.34 13.59
CA PRO A 163 -6.71 -6.16 13.32
C PRO A 163 -6.47 -7.61 13.76
N ARG A 164 -7.55 -8.29 14.17
CA ARG A 164 -7.50 -9.73 14.47
C ARG A 164 -7.18 -10.52 13.21
N GLN A 165 -6.43 -11.59 13.38
CA GLN A 165 -6.25 -12.57 12.31
C GLN A 165 -7.59 -13.17 11.88
N GLY A 166 -7.77 -13.30 10.58
CA GLY A 166 -8.94 -13.88 9.98
C GLY A 166 -8.72 -14.18 8.50
N ASN A 167 -9.80 -14.31 7.76
CA ASN A 167 -9.75 -14.80 6.38
C ASN A 167 -10.40 -13.89 5.35
N ILE A 168 -10.65 -12.64 5.70
CA ILE A 168 -11.22 -11.63 4.82
C ILE A 168 -10.12 -10.72 4.31
N ALA A 169 -9.94 -10.63 3.00
CA ALA A 169 -9.12 -9.58 2.39
C ALA A 169 -9.99 -8.33 2.17
N PHE A 170 -9.52 -7.16 2.57
CA PHE A 170 -10.20 -5.90 2.27
C PHE A 170 -9.31 -4.99 1.42
N ILE A 171 -9.77 -4.74 0.19
CA ILE A 171 -9.11 -3.89 -0.80
C ILE A 171 -9.95 -2.64 -0.97
N SER A 172 -9.41 -1.47 -0.63
CA SER A 172 -10.17 -0.22 -0.66
C SER A 172 -9.43 0.87 -1.44
N GLN A 173 -10.15 1.53 -2.34
CA GLN A 173 -9.67 2.74 -2.99
C GLN A 173 -9.79 3.96 -2.07
N SER A 174 -10.77 3.96 -1.14
CA SER A 174 -10.93 5.00 -0.12
C SER A 174 -10.14 4.67 1.15
N GLY A 175 -9.22 5.57 1.52
CA GLY A 175 -8.49 5.48 2.78
C GLY A 175 -9.39 5.66 4.01
N ALA A 176 -10.38 6.55 3.93
CA ALA A 176 -11.34 6.79 5.02
C ALA A 176 -12.20 5.55 5.31
N ILE A 177 -12.73 4.92 4.27
CA ILE A 177 -13.51 3.67 4.41
C ILE A 177 -12.63 2.55 4.97
N LEU A 178 -11.38 2.44 4.51
CA LEU A 178 -10.46 1.45 5.04
C LEU A 178 -10.23 1.63 6.55
N ILE A 179 -9.96 2.85 7.00
CA ILE A 179 -9.75 3.16 8.42
C ILE A 179 -11.02 2.87 9.22
N SER A 180 -12.19 3.26 8.72
CA SER A 180 -13.48 2.99 9.40
C SER A 180 -13.76 1.49 9.55
N ILE A 181 -13.49 0.69 8.52
CA ILE A 181 -13.64 -0.77 8.58
C ILE A 181 -12.59 -1.39 9.51
N LEU A 182 -11.36 -0.89 9.51
CA LEU A 182 -10.30 -1.33 10.41
C LEU A 182 -10.69 -1.10 11.88
N ASP A 183 -11.16 0.10 12.22
CA ASP A 183 -11.60 0.45 13.57
C ASP A 183 -12.82 -0.37 14.00
N TRP A 184 -13.83 -0.47 13.13
CA TRP A 184 -15.02 -1.28 13.37
C TRP A 184 -14.70 -2.76 13.56
N SER A 185 -13.78 -3.31 12.78
CA SER A 185 -13.39 -4.72 12.85
C SER A 185 -12.87 -5.13 14.23
N GLN A 186 -12.17 -4.22 14.91
CA GLN A 186 -11.64 -4.45 16.24
C GLN A 186 -12.76 -4.52 17.28
N ILE A 187 -13.77 -3.64 17.17
CA ILE A 187 -14.94 -3.61 18.05
C ILE A 187 -15.84 -4.83 17.81
N ALA A 188 -16.09 -5.15 16.53
CA ALA A 188 -16.94 -6.27 16.13
C ALA A 188 -16.27 -7.64 16.29
N GLY A 189 -14.97 -7.69 16.59
CA GLY A 189 -14.23 -8.94 16.73
C GLY A 189 -14.06 -9.71 15.42
N ILE A 190 -14.22 -9.05 14.26
CA ILE A 190 -14.09 -9.67 12.94
C ILE A 190 -12.62 -9.68 12.51
N GLY A 191 -12.13 -10.85 12.08
CA GLY A 191 -10.75 -11.04 11.65
C GLY A 191 -10.57 -10.87 10.14
N PHE A 192 -9.46 -10.27 9.76
CA PHE A 192 -9.06 -10.06 8.37
C PHE A 192 -7.72 -10.75 8.07
N SER A 193 -7.52 -11.19 6.83
CA SER A 193 -6.21 -11.64 6.36
C SER A 193 -5.33 -10.45 6.02
N HIS A 194 -5.86 -9.49 5.26
CA HIS A 194 -5.14 -8.27 4.95
C HIS A 194 -6.07 -7.09 4.61
N PHE A 195 -5.52 -5.89 4.77
CA PHE A 195 -6.07 -4.63 4.30
C PHE A 195 -5.12 -4.01 3.29
N VAL A 196 -5.64 -3.51 2.18
CA VAL A 196 -4.87 -2.80 1.15
C VAL A 196 -5.58 -1.51 0.78
N SER A 197 -4.90 -0.38 0.95
CA SER A 197 -5.36 0.92 0.48
C SER A 197 -4.76 1.22 -0.88
N LEU A 198 -5.57 1.28 -1.93
CA LEU A 198 -5.10 1.48 -3.30
C LEU A 198 -4.64 2.91 -3.58
N GLY A 199 -5.31 3.91 -2.96
CA GLY A 199 -5.06 5.33 -3.22
C GLY A 199 -5.33 5.69 -4.69
N ASN A 200 -4.43 6.45 -5.29
CA ASN A 200 -4.56 6.95 -6.66
C ASN A 200 -4.36 5.89 -7.74
N LYS A 201 -3.81 4.73 -7.43
CA LYS A 201 -3.54 3.63 -8.38
C LYS A 201 -2.63 4.05 -9.56
N ALA A 202 -1.50 4.68 -9.26
CA ALA A 202 -0.56 5.14 -10.29
C ALA A 202 0.15 3.99 -11.05
N ASP A 203 0.34 2.82 -10.39
CA ASP A 203 0.86 1.58 -10.98
C ASP A 203 -0.05 0.40 -10.65
N LEU A 204 -0.07 -0.03 -9.38
CA LEU A 204 -0.85 -1.19 -8.95
C LEU A 204 -2.35 -0.87 -8.92
N GLN A 205 -3.12 -1.81 -9.48
CA GLN A 205 -4.57 -1.72 -9.63
C GLN A 205 -5.27 -2.72 -8.69
N GLU A 206 -6.57 -2.61 -8.57
CA GLU A 206 -7.41 -3.57 -7.85
C GLU A 206 -7.20 -5.02 -8.33
N THR A 207 -7.01 -5.23 -9.62
CA THR A 207 -6.79 -6.57 -10.21
C THR A 207 -5.52 -7.24 -9.72
N ASP A 208 -4.45 -6.50 -9.48
CA ASP A 208 -3.19 -7.03 -8.95
C ASP A 208 -3.40 -7.60 -7.53
N PHE A 209 -4.17 -6.91 -6.70
CA PHE A 209 -4.47 -7.35 -5.33
C PHE A 209 -5.55 -8.42 -5.26
N LEU A 210 -6.51 -8.44 -6.20
CA LEU A 210 -7.44 -9.56 -6.36
C LEU A 210 -6.68 -10.86 -6.66
N GLU A 211 -5.70 -10.82 -7.56
CA GLU A 211 -4.86 -11.97 -7.89
C GLU A 211 -4.01 -12.42 -6.70
N TYR A 212 -3.45 -11.48 -5.93
CA TYR A 212 -2.73 -11.81 -4.70
C TYR A 212 -3.66 -12.45 -3.65
N ALA A 213 -4.81 -11.85 -3.39
CA ALA A 213 -5.80 -12.38 -2.44
C ALA A 213 -6.33 -13.75 -2.85
N ALA A 214 -6.48 -14.01 -4.14
CA ALA A 214 -6.86 -15.32 -4.66
C ALA A 214 -5.78 -16.38 -4.43
N TRP A 215 -4.52 -16.01 -4.53
CA TRP A 215 -3.37 -16.88 -4.29
C TRP A 215 -3.13 -17.13 -2.80
N ASP A 216 -3.31 -16.13 -1.94
CA ASP A 216 -3.07 -16.22 -0.50
C ASP A 216 -3.98 -17.29 0.16
N PRO A 217 -3.40 -18.37 0.74
CA PRO A 217 -4.20 -19.45 1.34
C PRO A 217 -4.95 -19.01 2.61
N THR A 218 -4.54 -17.92 3.24
CA THR A 218 -5.19 -17.40 4.45
C THR A 218 -6.46 -16.63 4.13
N THR A 219 -6.63 -16.17 2.89
CA THR A 219 -7.81 -15.45 2.43
C THR A 219 -8.88 -16.42 1.92
N LYS A 220 -10.12 -16.28 2.38
CA LYS A 220 -11.29 -17.04 1.92
C LYS A 220 -12.34 -16.18 1.23
N VAL A 221 -12.43 -14.90 1.61
CA VAL A 221 -13.40 -13.94 1.06
C VAL A 221 -12.67 -12.65 0.72
N ILE A 222 -13.03 -12.01 -0.39
CA ILE A 222 -12.46 -10.75 -0.82
C ILE A 222 -13.54 -9.68 -0.80
N LEU A 223 -13.33 -8.61 -0.05
CA LEU A 223 -14.18 -7.43 -0.02
C LEU A 223 -13.46 -6.29 -0.74
N CYS A 224 -14.17 -5.59 -1.61
CA CYS A 224 -13.63 -4.44 -2.34
C CYS A 224 -14.53 -3.21 -2.15
N TYR A 225 -13.91 -2.07 -1.90
CA TYR A 225 -14.53 -0.75 -2.08
C TYR A 225 -13.83 -0.03 -3.22
N LEU A 226 -14.54 0.19 -4.33
CA LEU A 226 -13.97 0.76 -5.56
C LEU A 226 -14.75 1.99 -6.01
N GLU A 227 -14.03 3.03 -6.40
CA GLU A 227 -14.58 4.31 -6.87
C GLU A 227 -14.52 4.40 -8.39
N ASP A 228 -13.43 3.92 -9.00
CA ASP A 228 -13.28 3.78 -10.43
C ASP A 228 -12.64 2.44 -10.81
N ILE A 229 -12.91 1.95 -12.00
CA ILE A 229 -12.29 0.77 -12.60
C ILE A 229 -11.85 1.17 -14.01
N THR A 230 -10.53 1.42 -14.17
CA THR A 230 -10.00 1.93 -15.44
C THR A 230 -9.92 0.89 -16.55
N ALA A 231 -9.71 -0.38 -16.19
CA ALA A 231 -9.58 -1.50 -17.12
C ALA A 231 -10.74 -2.51 -16.91
N GLY A 232 -11.99 -2.08 -17.19
CA GLY A 232 -13.21 -2.83 -16.87
C GLY A 232 -13.21 -4.26 -17.41
N GLN A 233 -12.85 -4.49 -18.68
CA GLN A 233 -12.82 -5.84 -19.25
C GLN A 233 -11.82 -6.74 -18.52
N LYS A 234 -10.59 -6.28 -18.27
CA LYS A 234 -9.58 -7.02 -17.49
C LYS A 234 -10.07 -7.31 -16.08
N PHE A 235 -10.74 -6.35 -15.46
CA PHE A 235 -11.32 -6.52 -14.13
C PHE A 235 -12.37 -7.63 -14.12
N LEU A 236 -13.30 -7.64 -15.07
CA LEU A 236 -14.33 -8.69 -15.20
C LEU A 236 -13.71 -10.07 -15.43
N GLU A 237 -12.73 -10.19 -16.31
CA GLU A 237 -12.01 -11.44 -16.56
C GLU A 237 -11.35 -12.00 -15.30
N VAL A 238 -10.62 -11.13 -14.57
CA VAL A 238 -9.93 -11.50 -13.33
C VAL A 238 -10.94 -11.84 -12.24
N ALA A 239 -11.96 -11.02 -12.02
CA ALA A 239 -12.96 -11.23 -10.98
C ALA A 239 -13.78 -12.50 -11.24
N THR A 240 -14.21 -12.77 -12.47
CA THR A 240 -14.93 -14.00 -12.85
C THR A 240 -14.08 -15.24 -12.57
N ARG A 241 -12.82 -15.23 -12.97
CA ARG A 241 -11.90 -16.36 -12.74
C ARG A 241 -11.69 -16.63 -11.24
N ILE A 242 -11.59 -15.59 -10.44
CA ILE A 242 -11.33 -15.71 -9.00
C ILE A 242 -12.61 -16.09 -8.24
N SER A 243 -13.78 -15.54 -8.61
CA SER A 243 -15.05 -15.79 -7.92
C SER A 243 -15.48 -17.26 -7.97
N ALA A 244 -15.00 -18.02 -8.95
CA ALA A 244 -15.18 -19.48 -9.02
C ALA A 244 -14.49 -20.23 -7.85
N ARG A 245 -13.58 -19.59 -7.12
CA ARG A 245 -12.81 -20.21 -6.03
C ARG A 245 -12.97 -19.50 -4.70
N LYS A 246 -13.04 -18.16 -4.71
CA LYS A 246 -13.20 -17.31 -3.54
C LYS A 246 -14.25 -16.26 -3.80
N PRO A 247 -15.29 -16.12 -2.95
CA PRO A 247 -16.30 -15.08 -3.09
C PRO A 247 -15.66 -13.68 -3.13
N ILE A 248 -16.12 -12.86 -4.06
CA ILE A 248 -15.75 -11.45 -4.16
C ILE A 248 -17.01 -10.61 -3.94
N ILE A 249 -16.98 -9.70 -2.99
CA ILE A 249 -18.04 -8.75 -2.70
C ILE A 249 -17.51 -7.35 -3.02
N ILE A 250 -18.19 -6.62 -3.90
CA ILE A 250 -17.74 -5.32 -4.38
C ILE A 250 -18.79 -4.27 -4.02
N LEU A 251 -18.36 -3.25 -3.27
CA LEU A 251 -19.11 -2.01 -3.10
C LEU A 251 -18.52 -0.98 -4.08
N LYS A 252 -19.23 -0.76 -5.18
CA LYS A 252 -18.86 0.23 -6.20
C LYS A 252 -19.54 1.56 -5.87
N SER A 253 -18.75 2.61 -5.56
CA SER A 253 -19.27 3.96 -5.42
C SER A 253 -19.47 4.64 -6.78
N GLY A 254 -20.31 5.68 -6.82
CA GLY A 254 -20.51 6.46 -8.04
C GLY A 254 -21.40 5.79 -9.09
N ALA A 255 -22.12 4.71 -8.76
CA ALA A 255 -23.03 4.01 -9.67
C ALA A 255 -24.25 4.87 -10.10
N SER A 256 -24.70 5.80 -9.24
CA SER A 256 -25.76 6.75 -9.60
C SER A 256 -25.20 8.08 -10.11
N PRO A 257 -25.95 8.89 -10.88
CA PRO A 257 -25.51 10.21 -11.34
C PRO A 257 -25.15 11.15 -10.18
N ALA A 258 -25.84 11.07 -9.05
CA ALA A 258 -25.54 11.84 -7.85
C ALA A 258 -24.27 11.34 -7.17
N GLY A 259 -24.11 10.03 -7.04
CA GLY A 259 -22.91 9.40 -6.51
C GLY A 259 -21.67 9.64 -7.38
N ALA A 260 -21.83 9.65 -8.72
CA ALA A 260 -20.77 9.97 -9.66
C ALA A 260 -20.25 11.41 -9.46
N ARG A 261 -21.14 12.39 -9.28
CA ARG A 261 -20.76 13.77 -8.97
C ARG A 261 -20.03 13.91 -7.62
N ALA A 262 -20.50 13.18 -6.60
CA ALA A 262 -19.86 13.19 -5.29
C ALA A 262 -18.47 12.54 -5.33
N ALA A 263 -18.31 11.41 -6.02
CA ALA A 263 -17.03 10.72 -6.17
C ALA A 263 -16.03 11.55 -6.98
N SER A 264 -16.44 12.18 -8.09
CA SER A 264 -15.57 13.02 -8.93
C SER A 264 -15.06 14.27 -8.19
N SER A 265 -15.87 14.86 -7.30
CA SER A 265 -15.44 16.00 -6.48
C SER A 265 -14.43 15.62 -5.41
N HIS A 266 -14.40 14.34 -4.99
CA HIS A 266 -13.52 13.87 -3.92
C HIS A 266 -12.19 13.30 -4.43
N THR A 267 -12.19 12.65 -5.58
CA THR A 267 -11.02 11.92 -6.10
C THR A 267 -10.36 12.58 -7.30
N GLY A 268 -10.97 13.61 -7.87
CA GLY A 268 -10.53 14.21 -9.16
C GLY A 268 -10.66 13.25 -10.35
N ALA A 269 -11.20 12.05 -10.14
CA ALA A 269 -11.44 11.07 -11.19
C ALA A 269 -12.90 11.13 -11.66
N LEU A 270 -13.13 11.00 -13.00
CA LEU A 270 -14.45 10.78 -13.53
C LEU A 270 -14.94 9.40 -13.06
N ALA A 271 -15.94 9.36 -12.18
CA ALA A 271 -16.58 8.11 -11.82
C ALA A 271 -17.20 7.49 -13.09
N GLY A 272 -16.73 6.31 -13.48
CA GLY A 272 -17.28 5.58 -14.61
C GLY A 272 -18.74 5.24 -14.36
N ALA A 273 -19.63 5.63 -15.29
CA ALA A 273 -21.02 5.18 -15.23
C ALA A 273 -21.08 3.66 -15.41
N ASP A 274 -21.90 2.97 -14.59
CA ASP A 274 -22.29 1.56 -14.82
C ASP A 274 -23.08 1.46 -16.14
N ARG A 275 -22.36 1.33 -17.24
CA ARG A 275 -22.88 0.86 -18.53
C ARG A 275 -21.97 -0.28 -18.98
N ALA A 276 -22.27 -1.45 -18.52
CA ALA A 276 -21.89 -2.71 -19.13
C ALA A 276 -23.16 -3.47 -19.49
#